data_8571671df0efffb255813b6d10f09d41
#
_entry.id   8571671df0efffb255813b6d10f09d41
#
_cell.length_a   1.000
_cell.length_b   1.000
_cell.length_c   1.000
_cell.angle_alpha   90.00
_cell.angle_beta   90.00
_cell.angle_gamma   90.00
#
_symmetry.space_group_name_H-M   'P 1'
#
loop_
_entity.id
_entity.type
_entity.pdbx_description
1 polymer ?
#
loop_
_entity_poly.entity_id
_entity_poly.type
_entity_poly.pdbx_seq_one_letter_code
_entity_poly.pdbx_strand_id
1 'polypeptide(L)'
;LVFVTAFDHYAVQAFAQGVLDYLIKPLRPERLAETVARLRERLQAAQPALDAGPLLQQLLQQLKPGPAAAGASLKWIRASVGQALRMIPVQEVDFLRSDQKYTLVAWRGADGKPAEALITTPLKDLLAQLDASQFAQVHRSVVVNLSAICHVTRGLNETADIHLKGRSEVLRVSRSYLHLFRQM
;
A
#
# COMPACT_ATOMS: atom_id res chain seq x y z
N LEU A 1 8.47 -14.94 -10.71
CA LEU A 1 7.75 -14.12 -11.69
C LEU A 1 7.56 -14.93 -12.98
N VAL A 2 6.37 -14.86 -13.59
CA VAL A 2 6.06 -15.46 -14.91
C VAL A 2 5.52 -14.33 -15.77
N PHE A 3 6.02 -14.21 -17.00
CA PHE A 3 5.50 -13.26 -17.97
C PHE A 3 4.50 -13.92 -18.91
N VAL A 4 3.41 -13.20 -19.22
CA VAL A 4 2.42 -13.57 -20.21
C VAL A 4 2.25 -12.41 -21.20
N THR A 5 2.73 -12.57 -22.43
CA THR A 5 2.84 -11.47 -23.39
C THR A 5 2.56 -11.93 -24.84
N ALA A 6 2.32 -10.99 -25.74
CA ALA A 6 2.21 -11.24 -27.17
C ALA A 6 3.58 -11.18 -27.90
N PHE A 7 4.64 -10.74 -27.19
CA PHE A 7 5.97 -10.57 -27.80
C PHE A 7 6.85 -11.77 -27.48
N ASP A 8 7.50 -12.36 -28.48
CA ASP A 8 8.36 -13.54 -28.37
C ASP A 8 9.84 -13.21 -28.18
N HIS A 9 10.31 -12.11 -28.74
CA HIS A 9 11.71 -11.76 -28.83
C HIS A 9 12.35 -11.27 -27.50
N TYR A 10 11.56 -11.02 -26.46
CA TYR A 10 12.10 -10.62 -25.13
C TYR A 10 12.30 -11.80 -24.17
N ALA A 11 12.01 -13.05 -24.62
CA ALA A 11 12.11 -14.21 -23.75
C ALA A 11 13.50 -14.40 -23.15
N VAL A 12 14.57 -14.27 -23.96
CA VAL A 12 15.96 -14.43 -23.52
C VAL A 12 16.32 -13.40 -22.46
N GLN A 13 15.92 -12.14 -22.63
CA GLN A 13 16.18 -11.08 -21.66
C GLN A 13 15.40 -11.30 -20.35
N ALA A 14 14.18 -11.77 -20.45
CA ALA A 14 13.36 -12.09 -19.28
C ALA A 14 14.00 -13.20 -18.43
N PHE A 15 14.48 -14.28 -19.05
CA PHE A 15 15.17 -15.36 -18.35
C PHE A 15 16.50 -14.90 -17.72
N ALA A 16 17.25 -14.01 -18.37
CA ALA A 16 18.46 -13.41 -17.81
C ALA A 16 18.19 -12.59 -16.54
N GLN A 17 16.98 -12.07 -16.37
CA GLN A 17 16.52 -11.34 -15.18
C GLN A 17 15.84 -12.23 -14.11
N GLY A 18 15.99 -13.57 -14.22
CA GLY A 18 15.48 -14.49 -13.21
C GLY A 18 13.99 -14.78 -13.28
N VAL A 19 13.35 -14.58 -14.44
CA VAL A 19 11.96 -14.97 -14.67
C VAL A 19 11.84 -16.49 -14.70
N LEU A 20 10.84 -17.01 -14.00
CA LEU A 20 10.63 -18.46 -13.86
C LEU A 20 10.10 -19.11 -15.14
N ASP A 21 9.25 -18.42 -15.85
CA ASP A 21 8.71 -18.87 -17.12
C ASP A 21 8.20 -17.69 -17.96
N TYR A 22 8.06 -17.93 -19.28
CA TYR A 22 7.64 -16.96 -20.28
C TYR A 22 6.59 -17.58 -21.19
N LEU A 23 5.37 -17.04 -21.18
CA LEU A 23 4.22 -17.54 -21.93
C LEU A 23 3.85 -16.53 -23.01
N ILE A 24 3.77 -17.01 -24.27
CA ILE A 24 3.39 -16.21 -25.43
C ILE A 24 1.91 -16.42 -25.70
N LYS A 25 1.20 -15.33 -25.97
CA LYS A 25 -0.19 -15.38 -26.43
C LYS A 25 -0.24 -15.72 -27.94
N PRO A 26 -1.19 -16.59 -28.41
CA PRO A 26 -2.26 -17.24 -27.67
C PRO A 26 -1.76 -18.36 -26.75
N LEU A 27 -2.30 -18.43 -25.53
CA LEU A 27 -1.87 -19.41 -24.53
C LEU A 27 -2.27 -20.83 -24.97
N ARG A 28 -1.30 -21.72 -25.10
CA ARG A 28 -1.54 -23.14 -25.30
C ARG A 28 -1.80 -23.83 -23.97
N PRO A 29 -2.90 -24.60 -23.83
CA PRO A 29 -3.25 -25.23 -22.54
C PRO A 29 -2.14 -26.12 -21.99
N GLU A 30 -1.45 -26.88 -22.86
CA GLU A 30 -0.34 -27.77 -22.46
C GLU A 30 0.82 -26.98 -21.87
N ARG A 31 1.22 -25.88 -22.52
CA ARG A 31 2.32 -25.02 -22.05
C ARG A 31 1.99 -24.32 -20.73
N LEU A 32 0.73 -23.94 -20.54
CA LEU A 32 0.25 -23.39 -19.28
C LEU A 32 0.31 -24.44 -18.17
N ALA A 33 -0.11 -25.67 -18.45
CA ALA A 33 -0.06 -26.78 -17.48
C ALA A 33 1.38 -27.09 -17.03
N GLU A 34 2.34 -27.11 -17.96
CA GLU A 34 3.77 -27.29 -17.63
C GLU A 34 4.30 -26.16 -16.74
N THR A 35 3.94 -24.92 -17.03
CA THR A 35 4.34 -23.77 -16.21
C THR A 35 3.78 -23.87 -14.79
N VAL A 36 2.50 -24.26 -14.65
CA VAL A 36 1.86 -24.47 -13.35
C VAL A 36 2.51 -25.61 -12.58
N ALA A 37 2.85 -26.72 -13.25
CA ALA A 37 3.55 -27.84 -12.61
C ALA A 37 4.92 -27.42 -12.05
N ARG A 38 5.75 -26.72 -12.84
CA ARG A 38 7.05 -26.19 -12.42
C ARG A 38 6.94 -25.19 -11.25
N LEU A 39 5.91 -24.36 -11.25
CA LEU A 39 5.65 -23.43 -10.16
C LEU A 39 5.30 -24.17 -8.87
N ARG A 40 4.47 -25.22 -8.95
CA ARG A 40 4.10 -26.07 -7.80
C ARG A 40 5.30 -26.80 -7.22
N GLU A 41 6.12 -27.40 -8.07
CA GLU A 41 7.36 -28.08 -7.63
C GLU A 41 8.30 -27.10 -6.90
N ARG A 42 8.50 -25.89 -7.44
CA ARG A 42 9.34 -24.88 -6.77
C ARG A 42 8.75 -24.38 -5.46
N LEU A 43 7.46 -24.21 -5.38
CA LEU A 43 6.79 -23.84 -4.13
C LEU A 43 6.89 -24.93 -3.08
N GLN A 44 6.83 -26.19 -3.50
CA GLN A 44 7.02 -27.35 -2.60
C GLN A 44 8.49 -27.50 -2.19
N ALA A 45 9.44 -27.33 -3.11
CA ALA A 45 10.87 -27.38 -2.83
C ALA A 45 11.37 -26.18 -2.00
N ALA A 46 10.68 -25.05 -2.04
CA ALA A 46 10.97 -23.87 -1.23
C ALA A 46 10.37 -23.95 0.20
N GLN A 47 9.61 -25.01 0.51
CA GLN A 47 9.25 -25.32 1.88
C GLN A 47 10.44 -26.06 2.51
N PRO A 48 11.17 -25.46 3.45
CA PRO A 48 12.13 -26.21 4.23
C PRO A 48 11.36 -27.30 4.96
N ALA A 49 11.78 -28.56 4.78
CA ALA A 49 11.33 -29.69 5.57
C ALA A 49 11.82 -29.49 7.01
N LEU A 50 11.18 -28.61 7.73
CA LEU A 50 11.24 -28.55 9.18
C LEU A 50 9.91 -29.08 9.68
N ASP A 51 9.96 -30.20 10.37
CA ASP A 51 8.89 -30.71 11.24
C ASP A 51 8.62 -29.70 12.38
N ALA A 52 8.34 -28.48 12.01
CA ALA A 52 7.99 -27.38 12.89
C ALA A 52 6.46 -27.19 12.98
N GLY A 53 5.70 -28.17 12.49
CA GLY A 53 4.24 -28.11 12.45
C GLY A 53 3.62 -27.69 13.79
N PRO A 54 3.97 -28.33 14.93
CA PRO A 54 3.40 -27.93 16.21
C PRO A 54 3.93 -26.59 16.72
N LEU A 55 5.24 -26.32 16.54
CA LEU A 55 5.85 -25.06 16.99
C LEU A 55 5.42 -23.87 16.12
N LEU A 56 5.29 -24.09 14.80
CA LEU A 56 4.79 -23.08 13.88
C LEU A 56 3.29 -22.83 14.10
N GLN A 57 2.50 -23.85 14.42
CA GLN A 57 1.09 -23.66 14.79
C GLN A 57 0.94 -22.93 16.13
N GLN A 58 1.81 -23.18 17.11
CA GLN A 58 1.83 -22.41 18.35
C GLN A 58 2.28 -20.97 18.12
N LEU A 59 3.31 -20.73 17.28
CA LEU A 59 3.73 -19.39 16.88
C LEU A 59 2.67 -18.70 16.02
N LEU A 60 2.01 -19.38 15.09
CA LEU A 60 0.91 -18.84 14.29
C LEU A 60 -0.36 -18.62 15.13
N GLN A 61 -0.58 -19.37 16.20
CA GLN A 61 -1.64 -19.09 17.18
C GLN A 61 -1.30 -17.89 18.06
N GLN A 62 -0.02 -17.66 18.36
CA GLN A 62 0.45 -16.45 19.02
C GLN A 62 0.54 -15.25 18.06
N LEU A 63 0.71 -15.52 16.73
CA LEU A 63 0.74 -14.52 15.65
C LEU A 63 -0.58 -14.41 14.88
N LYS A 64 -1.61 -15.24 15.21
CA LYS A 64 -2.96 -14.89 14.76
C LYS A 64 -3.22 -13.50 15.32
N PRO A 65 -3.50 -12.50 14.47
CA PRO A 65 -4.11 -11.29 14.98
C PRO A 65 -5.40 -11.78 15.63
N GLY A 66 -5.44 -11.77 16.95
CA GLY A 66 -6.65 -11.89 17.72
C GLY A 66 -7.65 -10.90 17.16
N PRO A 67 -8.97 -11.07 17.40
CA PRO A 67 -9.95 -10.11 16.96
C PRO A 67 -9.43 -8.73 17.34
N ALA A 68 -9.07 -7.93 16.34
CA ALA A 68 -8.33 -6.68 16.37
C ALA A 68 -8.09 -6.20 17.81
N ALA A 69 -6.91 -6.45 18.36
CA ALA A 69 -6.50 -5.72 19.55
C ALA A 69 -6.56 -4.25 19.14
N ALA A 70 -7.61 -3.58 19.56
CA ALA A 70 -7.72 -2.14 19.49
C ALA A 70 -6.49 -1.58 20.19
N GLY A 71 -5.44 -1.20 19.42
CA GLY A 71 -4.24 -0.61 20.01
C GLY A 71 -2.93 -0.72 19.25
N ALA A 72 -2.76 -1.60 18.29
CA ALA A 72 -1.54 -1.61 17.46
C ALA A 72 -1.73 -0.77 16.20
N SER A 73 -1.67 0.54 16.32
CA SER A 73 -1.69 1.41 15.14
C SER A 73 -0.44 1.15 14.28
N LEU A 74 -0.62 1.22 12.96
CA LEU A 74 0.46 1.10 11.99
C LEU A 74 1.57 2.12 12.32
N LYS A 75 2.80 1.64 12.50
CA LYS A 75 3.94 2.53 12.83
C LYS A 75 4.74 2.94 11.59
N TRP A 76 4.75 2.10 10.56
CA TRP A 76 5.58 2.28 9.37
C TRP A 76 4.82 1.90 8.11
N ILE A 77 4.95 2.70 7.06
CA ILE A 77 4.48 2.37 5.72
C ILE A 77 5.70 2.02 4.85
N ARG A 78 5.63 0.89 4.15
CA ARG A 78 6.67 0.45 3.21
C ARG A 78 6.34 1.02 1.83
N ALA A 79 7.27 1.77 1.25
CA ALA A 79 7.14 2.30 -0.10
C ALA A 79 8.37 1.98 -0.92
N SER A 80 8.17 1.54 -2.17
CA SER A 80 9.26 1.38 -3.14
C SER A 80 9.49 2.71 -3.84
N VAL A 81 10.68 3.27 -3.68
CA VAL A 81 11.09 4.52 -4.33
C VAL A 81 12.30 4.22 -5.21
N GLY A 82 12.11 4.12 -6.52
CA GLY A 82 13.12 3.64 -7.45
C GLY A 82 13.52 2.20 -7.14
N GLN A 83 14.80 1.97 -6.86
CA GLN A 83 15.34 0.64 -6.48
C GLN A 83 15.40 0.42 -4.96
N ALA A 84 15.01 1.41 -4.16
CA ALA A 84 15.11 1.34 -2.71
C ALA A 84 13.74 1.09 -2.06
N LEU A 85 13.71 0.24 -1.02
CA LEU A 85 12.58 0.11 -0.12
C LEU A 85 12.71 1.15 1.00
N ARG A 86 11.78 2.08 1.07
CA ARG A 86 11.74 3.10 2.11
C ARG A 86 10.72 2.74 3.18
N MET A 87 11.12 2.86 4.43
CA MET A 87 10.26 2.74 5.61
C MET A 87 9.87 4.16 6.03
N ILE A 88 8.59 4.50 5.88
CA ILE A 88 8.05 5.82 6.18
C ILE A 88 7.37 5.76 7.55
N PRO A 89 7.82 6.51 8.56
CA PRO A 89 7.10 6.60 9.82
C PRO A 89 5.71 7.19 9.60
N VAL A 90 4.67 6.56 10.13
CA VAL A 90 3.29 7.03 9.95
C VAL A 90 3.11 8.46 10.48
N GLN A 91 3.86 8.83 11.51
CA GLN A 91 3.84 10.19 12.09
C GLN A 91 4.33 11.29 11.11
N GLU A 92 5.18 10.92 10.13
CA GLU A 92 5.69 11.83 9.09
C GLU A 92 4.77 11.94 7.89
N VAL A 93 3.76 11.07 7.80
CA VAL A 93 2.79 11.09 6.70
C VAL A 93 1.88 12.29 6.84
N ASP A 94 1.78 13.10 5.80
CA ASP A 94 0.89 14.25 5.72
C ASP A 94 -0.51 13.83 5.26
N PHE A 95 -0.60 13.03 4.20
CA PHE A 95 -1.87 12.47 3.72
C PHE A 95 -1.66 11.22 2.87
N LEU A 96 -2.73 10.49 2.66
CA LEU A 96 -2.83 9.35 1.77
C LEU A 96 -3.93 9.62 0.75
N ARG A 97 -3.67 9.30 -0.52
CA ARG A 97 -4.67 9.45 -1.60
C ARG A 97 -4.75 8.16 -2.42
N SER A 98 -5.95 7.63 -2.58
CA SER A 98 -6.19 6.53 -3.50
C SER A 98 -6.24 7.04 -4.94
N ASP A 99 -5.47 6.39 -5.81
CA ASP A 99 -5.47 6.61 -7.26
C ASP A 99 -5.54 5.25 -7.96
N GLN A 100 -6.70 4.97 -8.55
CA GLN A 100 -7.00 3.73 -9.27
C GLN A 100 -6.51 2.44 -8.56
N LYS A 101 -5.28 1.98 -8.87
CA LYS A 101 -4.67 0.75 -8.35
C LYS A 101 -3.67 0.99 -7.23
N TYR A 102 -3.32 2.25 -6.95
CA TYR A 102 -2.25 2.61 -6.03
C TYR A 102 -2.77 3.55 -4.95
N THR A 103 -2.05 3.60 -3.85
CA THR A 103 -2.21 4.64 -2.83
C THR A 103 -0.97 5.52 -2.86
N LEU A 104 -1.17 6.81 -3.12
CA LEU A 104 -0.15 7.82 -2.95
C LEU A 104 0.04 8.04 -1.44
N VAL A 105 1.27 7.91 -0.98
CA VAL A 105 1.71 8.29 0.36
C VAL A 105 2.50 9.58 0.23
N ALA A 106 2.03 10.63 0.85
CA ALA A 106 2.69 11.93 0.90
C ALA A 106 3.23 12.16 2.32
N TRP A 107 4.52 12.43 2.46
CA TRP A 107 5.16 12.59 3.77
C TRP A 107 6.21 13.70 3.74
N ARG A 108 6.75 14.04 4.91
CA ARG A 108 7.92 14.91 5.06
C ARG A 108 9.18 14.07 5.17
N GLY A 109 10.12 14.29 4.25
CA GLY A 109 11.44 13.67 4.31
C GLY A 109 12.24 14.16 5.52
N ALA A 110 13.37 13.48 5.80
CA ALA A 110 14.27 13.85 6.89
C ALA A 110 14.85 15.28 6.76
N ASP A 111 14.85 15.84 5.56
CA ASP A 111 15.24 17.22 5.24
C ASP A 111 14.07 18.22 5.36
N GLY A 112 12.91 17.77 5.85
CA GLY A 112 11.69 18.58 5.97
C GLY A 112 10.98 18.85 4.64
N LYS A 113 11.50 18.36 3.50
CA LYS A 113 10.90 18.55 2.19
C LYS A 113 9.75 17.58 1.94
N PRO A 114 8.73 18.03 1.19
CA PRO A 114 7.63 17.15 0.79
C PRO A 114 8.16 16.05 -0.15
N ALA A 115 7.77 14.82 0.14
CA ALA A 115 8.09 13.64 -0.64
C ALA A 115 6.82 12.81 -0.88
N GLU A 116 6.84 11.99 -1.94
CA GLU A 116 5.70 11.17 -2.34
C GLU A 116 6.15 9.83 -2.88
N ALA A 117 5.36 8.80 -2.63
CA ALA A 117 5.54 7.48 -3.21
C ALA A 117 4.21 6.80 -3.47
N LEU A 118 4.20 5.88 -4.43
CA LEU A 118 3.04 5.04 -4.73
C LEU A 118 3.25 3.66 -4.11
N ILE A 119 2.23 3.17 -3.43
CA ILE A 119 2.20 1.82 -2.87
C ILE A 119 0.99 1.05 -3.41
N THR A 120 1.08 -0.27 -3.40
CA THR A 120 0.01 -1.15 -3.88
C THR A 120 -1.05 -1.46 -2.83
N THR A 121 -0.79 -1.12 -1.56
CA THR A 121 -1.74 -1.36 -0.46
C THR A 121 -2.96 -0.45 -0.63
N PRO A 122 -4.19 -1.00 -0.62
CA PRO A 122 -5.40 -0.20 -0.75
C PRO A 122 -5.56 0.78 0.41
N LEU A 123 -6.08 1.99 0.11
CA LEU A 123 -6.31 3.03 1.13
C LEU A 123 -7.21 2.55 2.28
N LYS A 124 -8.21 1.69 1.97
CA LYS A 124 -9.12 1.11 2.96
C LYS A 124 -8.38 0.26 3.99
N ASP A 125 -7.41 -0.54 3.54
CA ASP A 125 -6.65 -1.44 4.41
C ASP A 125 -5.67 -0.66 5.29
N LEU A 126 -5.11 0.44 4.77
CA LEU A 126 -4.31 1.37 5.56
C LEU A 126 -5.17 2.08 6.61
N LEU A 127 -6.34 2.60 6.23
CA LEU A 127 -7.24 3.30 7.14
C LEU A 127 -7.65 2.44 8.33
N ALA A 128 -7.86 1.14 8.13
CA ALA A 128 -8.20 0.20 9.20
C ALA A 128 -7.08 -0.01 10.23
N GLN A 129 -5.83 0.32 9.86
CA GLN A 129 -4.63 0.15 10.68
C GLN A 129 -4.09 1.48 11.24
N LEU A 130 -4.59 2.62 10.74
CA LEU A 130 -4.20 3.94 11.19
C LEU A 130 -4.95 4.33 12.46
N ASP A 131 -4.30 5.15 13.28
CA ASP A 131 -4.92 5.71 14.48
C ASP A 131 -5.96 6.76 14.09
N ALA A 132 -7.22 6.51 14.43
CA ALA A 132 -8.34 7.42 14.16
C ALA A 132 -8.24 8.76 14.92
N SER A 133 -7.40 8.85 15.96
CA SER A 133 -7.13 10.11 16.65
C SER A 133 -6.13 11.00 15.90
N GLN A 134 -5.32 10.40 15.01
CA GLN A 134 -4.31 11.12 14.23
C GLN A 134 -4.72 11.29 12.75
N PHE A 135 -5.49 10.36 12.21
CA PHE A 135 -5.87 10.34 10.80
C PHE A 135 -7.37 10.45 10.62
N ALA A 136 -7.78 11.33 9.75
CA ALA A 136 -9.18 11.51 9.38
C ALA A 136 -9.39 11.31 7.88
N GLN A 137 -10.43 10.55 7.51
CA GLN A 137 -10.86 10.48 6.13
C GLN A 137 -11.65 11.74 5.80
N VAL A 138 -11.24 12.48 4.77
CA VAL A 138 -11.84 13.76 4.35
C VAL A 138 -12.50 13.69 2.99
N HIS A 139 -12.19 12.65 2.25
CA HIS A 139 -12.80 12.29 0.97
C HIS A 139 -12.78 10.76 0.83
N ARG A 140 -13.66 10.19 0.01
CA ARG A 140 -13.66 8.72 -0.26
C ARG A 140 -12.28 8.18 -0.68
N SER A 141 -11.44 9.03 -1.27
CA SER A 141 -10.11 8.69 -1.74
C SER A 141 -8.98 9.41 -1.00
N VAL A 142 -9.26 10.14 0.08
CA VAL A 142 -8.23 10.93 0.79
C VAL A 142 -8.37 10.77 2.30
N VAL A 143 -7.25 10.46 2.93
CA VAL A 143 -7.07 10.42 4.39
C VAL A 143 -5.96 11.41 4.74
N VAL A 144 -6.18 12.27 5.71
CA VAL A 144 -5.22 13.30 6.14
C VAL A 144 -4.75 13.07 7.56
N ASN A 145 -3.50 13.35 7.83
CA ASN A 145 -2.97 13.45 9.19
C ASN A 145 -3.39 14.80 9.79
N LEU A 146 -4.13 14.77 10.87
CA LEU A 146 -4.63 15.97 11.53
C LEU A 146 -3.50 16.90 11.99
N SER A 147 -2.35 16.35 12.40
CA SER A 147 -1.17 17.13 12.80
C SER A 147 -0.51 17.88 11.64
N ALA A 148 -0.70 17.41 10.40
CA ALA A 148 -0.17 18.03 9.19
C ALA A 148 -1.03 19.20 8.70
N ILE A 149 -2.24 19.38 9.23
CA ILE A 149 -3.15 20.47 8.82
C ILE A 149 -2.58 21.80 9.33
N CYS A 150 -2.48 22.78 8.43
CA CYS A 150 -2.16 24.16 8.77
C CYS A 150 -3.44 24.92 9.16
N HIS A 151 -4.42 24.93 8.27
CA HIS A 151 -5.74 25.53 8.47
C HIS A 151 -6.73 24.95 7.48
N VAL A 152 -8.01 25.19 7.76
CA VAL A 152 -9.12 24.76 6.90
C VAL A 152 -9.89 25.99 6.47
N THR A 153 -10.11 26.17 5.16
CA THR A 153 -10.92 27.25 4.60
C THR A 153 -12.28 26.71 4.17
N ARG A 154 -13.33 27.47 4.43
CA ARG A 154 -14.67 27.12 3.93
C ARG A 154 -14.77 27.54 2.46
N GLY A 155 -15.09 26.57 1.62
CA GLY A 155 -15.37 26.80 0.20
C GLY A 155 -16.82 27.17 -0.06
N LEU A 156 -17.10 27.58 -1.27
CA LEU A 156 -18.46 27.77 -1.78
C LEU A 156 -19.20 26.40 -1.83
N ASN A 157 -20.51 26.38 -1.65
CA ASN A 157 -21.34 25.18 -1.77
C ASN A 157 -21.07 24.07 -0.73
N GLU A 158 -20.96 24.42 0.55
CA GLU A 158 -20.74 23.45 1.62
C GLU A 158 -19.56 22.51 1.35
N THR A 159 -18.44 23.05 0.92
CA THR A 159 -17.17 22.36 0.81
C THR A 159 -16.15 22.98 1.78
N ALA A 160 -15.08 22.27 2.06
CA ALA A 160 -13.95 22.83 2.78
C ALA A 160 -12.65 22.39 2.10
N ASP A 161 -11.65 23.24 2.21
CA ASP A 161 -10.33 23.01 1.64
C ASP A 161 -9.31 23.01 2.78
N ILE A 162 -8.54 21.92 2.87
CA ILE A 162 -7.50 21.73 3.89
C ILE A 162 -6.17 22.16 3.30
N HIS A 163 -5.50 23.07 3.97
CA HIS A 163 -4.15 23.53 3.67
C HIS A 163 -3.17 22.82 4.62
N LEU A 164 -2.13 22.23 4.03
CA LEU A 164 -1.13 21.45 4.75
C LEU A 164 0.10 22.30 5.10
N LYS A 165 0.74 21.99 6.21
CA LYS A 165 2.00 22.61 6.62
C LYS A 165 3.11 22.27 5.63
N GLY A 166 3.79 23.28 5.07
CA GLY A 166 4.93 23.07 4.17
C GLY A 166 4.62 22.46 2.81
N ARG A 167 3.34 22.42 2.40
CA ARG A 167 2.89 22.02 1.07
C ARG A 167 1.99 23.08 0.45
N SER A 168 2.11 23.27 -0.84
CA SER A 168 1.18 24.12 -1.63
C SER A 168 -0.11 23.39 -2.01
N GLU A 169 -0.15 22.07 -1.81
CA GLU A 169 -1.28 21.24 -2.16
C GLU A 169 -2.46 21.45 -1.21
N VAL A 170 -3.65 21.55 -1.79
CA VAL A 170 -4.91 21.74 -1.08
C VAL A 170 -5.75 20.48 -1.20
N LEU A 171 -6.21 19.92 -0.08
CA LEU A 171 -7.06 18.74 -0.06
C LEU A 171 -8.51 19.16 0.11
N ARG A 172 -9.35 18.76 -0.87
CA ARG A 172 -10.79 19.06 -0.80
C ARG A 172 -11.52 18.07 0.11
N VAL A 173 -12.30 18.60 1.04
CA VAL A 173 -13.20 17.84 1.91
C VAL A 173 -14.53 17.63 1.20
N SER A 174 -15.01 16.39 1.12
CA SER A 174 -16.33 16.13 0.57
C SER A 174 -17.44 16.39 1.60
N ARG A 175 -18.66 16.67 1.12
CA ARG A 175 -19.83 17.00 1.97
C ARG A 175 -20.06 16.00 3.11
N SER A 176 -19.87 14.71 2.83
CA SER A 176 -20.06 13.63 3.80
C SER A 176 -19.13 13.72 5.01
N TYR A 177 -17.97 14.39 4.88
CA TYR A 177 -16.94 14.47 5.91
C TYR A 177 -16.82 15.87 6.54
N LEU A 178 -17.64 16.83 6.15
CA LEU A 178 -17.63 18.19 6.70
C LEU A 178 -17.93 18.25 8.19
N HIS A 179 -18.67 17.26 8.71
CA HIS A 179 -18.99 17.19 10.14
C HIS A 179 -17.75 17.14 11.03
N LEU A 180 -16.62 16.63 10.52
CA LEU A 180 -15.35 16.57 11.25
C LEU A 180 -14.79 17.97 11.58
N PHE A 181 -15.17 18.98 10.80
CA PHE A 181 -14.69 20.37 10.91
C PHE A 181 -15.79 21.37 11.35
N ARG A 182 -16.99 20.88 11.71
CA ARG A 182 -18.09 21.75 12.14
C ARG A 182 -17.99 22.23 13.58
N GLN A 183 -17.16 21.57 14.38
CA GLN A 183 -16.98 21.91 15.82
C GLN A 183 -15.71 22.73 16.09
N MET A 184 -15.07 23.27 15.05
CA MET A 184 -13.97 24.21 15.19
C MET A 184 -14.44 25.64 14.94
#